data_6d6f3f4772084cf852c6ca1273b7500a
#
_entry.id   6d6f3f4772084cf852c6ca1273b7500a
#
_cell.length_a   1.000
_cell.length_b   1.000
_cell.length_c   1.000
_cell.angle_alpha   90.00
_cell.angle_beta   90.00
_cell.angle_gamma   90.00
#
_symmetry.space_group_name_H-M   'P 1'
#
loop_
_entity.id
_entity.type
_entity.pdbx_description
1 polymer ?
#
loop_
_entity_poly.entity_id
_entity_poly.type
_entity_poly.pdbx_seq_one_letter_code
_entity_poly.pdbx_strand_id
1 'polypeptide(L)'
;LPAGDILNQVYSLPEVDKLTNIVFMGQGEPMDNLDNVLRATEILTADYGWAWSPKRITVSSVGVKNKLKRFLEESDCHVAISMHDPIPSERAELMPAERGMGIEQVVELLRNYDFSHQRRLSFEYIVFKGVNDSMQHAKAIIKLVKGLDCRFNLIRFHQIPDIPLQGVDDEKMEQFRDYLTQH
;
A
#
# COMPACT_ATOMS: atom_id res chain seq x y z
N LEU A 1 -17.33 3.02 -7.86
CA LEU A 1 -17.86 1.71 -8.27
C LEU A 1 -18.62 1.10 -7.11
N PRO A 2 -19.86 0.58 -7.31
CA PRO A 2 -20.56 -0.25 -6.35
C PRO A 2 -19.80 -1.55 -6.04
N ALA A 3 -20.07 -2.16 -4.89
CA ALA A 3 -19.41 -3.42 -4.49
C ALA A 3 -19.60 -4.55 -5.53
N GLY A 4 -20.79 -4.63 -6.15
CA GLY A 4 -21.06 -5.59 -7.21
C GLY A 4 -20.16 -5.41 -8.43
N ASP A 5 -19.90 -4.19 -8.85
CA ASP A 5 -19.00 -3.90 -9.98
C ASP A 5 -17.54 -4.23 -9.63
N ILE A 6 -17.13 -4.01 -8.38
CA ILE A 6 -15.80 -4.42 -7.89
C ILE A 6 -15.65 -5.94 -7.99
N LEU A 7 -16.64 -6.68 -7.52
CA LEU A 7 -16.66 -8.15 -7.59
C LEU A 7 -16.72 -8.65 -9.03
N ASN A 8 -17.50 -8.00 -9.90
CA ASN A 8 -17.60 -8.37 -11.31
C ASN A 8 -16.27 -8.31 -12.06
N GLN A 9 -15.34 -7.44 -11.66
CA GLN A 9 -13.99 -7.44 -12.23
C GLN A 9 -13.27 -8.77 -11.98
N VAL A 10 -13.52 -9.39 -10.84
CA VAL A 10 -12.95 -10.71 -10.50
C VAL A 10 -13.72 -11.84 -11.20
N TYR A 11 -15.06 -11.82 -11.13
CA TYR A 11 -15.90 -12.85 -11.71
C TYR A 11 -15.79 -12.97 -13.24
N SER A 12 -15.48 -11.87 -13.92
CA SER A 12 -15.37 -11.85 -15.39
C SER A 12 -14.04 -12.36 -15.91
N LEU A 13 -13.09 -12.71 -15.03
CA LEU A 13 -11.80 -13.25 -15.44
C LEU A 13 -11.96 -14.73 -15.88
N PRO A 14 -11.42 -15.10 -17.06
CA PRO A 14 -11.44 -16.53 -17.49
C PRO A 14 -10.75 -17.46 -16.51
N GLU A 15 -9.77 -16.96 -15.74
CA GLU A 15 -8.97 -17.71 -14.77
C GLU A 15 -9.47 -17.57 -13.33
N VAL A 16 -10.73 -17.18 -13.12
CA VAL A 16 -11.27 -16.90 -11.77
C VAL A 16 -11.01 -18.03 -10.78
N ASP A 17 -11.15 -19.29 -11.21
CA ASP A 17 -10.92 -20.46 -10.36
C ASP A 17 -9.45 -20.72 -10.00
N LYS A 18 -8.52 -20.03 -10.66
CA LYS A 18 -7.06 -20.15 -10.44
C LYS A 18 -6.50 -18.99 -9.63
N LEU A 19 -7.32 -18.01 -9.28
CA LEU A 19 -6.86 -16.86 -8.52
C LEU A 19 -6.37 -17.26 -7.14
N THR A 20 -5.24 -16.74 -6.75
CA THR A 20 -4.63 -16.97 -5.44
C THR A 20 -4.73 -15.77 -4.52
N ASN A 21 -4.70 -14.57 -5.08
CA ASN A 21 -4.72 -13.31 -4.35
C ASN A 21 -5.48 -12.23 -5.11
N ILE A 22 -6.03 -11.26 -4.37
CA ILE A 22 -6.64 -10.05 -4.93
C ILE A 22 -5.93 -8.86 -4.30
N VAL A 23 -5.57 -7.89 -5.14
CA VAL A 23 -4.99 -6.63 -4.69
C VAL A 23 -5.85 -5.46 -5.19
N PHE A 24 -6.26 -4.59 -4.28
CA PHE A 24 -6.93 -3.35 -4.60
C PHE A 24 -5.84 -2.29 -4.87
N MET A 25 -5.19 -2.44 -6.02
CA MET A 25 -4.11 -1.59 -6.49
C MET A 25 -4.37 -1.25 -7.96
N GLY A 26 -4.35 0.02 -8.31
CA GLY A 26 -4.65 0.44 -9.67
C GLY A 26 -5.02 1.92 -9.69
N GLN A 27 -6.10 2.25 -10.37
CA GLN A 27 -6.57 3.64 -10.44
C GLN A 27 -7.51 3.96 -9.28
N GLY A 28 -7.34 5.17 -8.72
CA GLY A 28 -8.17 5.67 -7.64
C GLY A 28 -7.65 5.27 -6.25
N GLU A 29 -8.35 5.75 -5.24
CA GLU A 29 -8.06 5.51 -3.84
C GLU A 29 -9.19 4.67 -3.23
N PRO A 30 -8.92 3.42 -2.79
CA PRO A 30 -9.96 2.56 -2.22
C PRO A 30 -10.68 3.18 -1.03
N MET A 31 -9.98 3.99 -0.23
CA MET A 31 -10.59 4.66 0.92
C MET A 31 -11.61 5.73 0.51
N ASP A 32 -11.55 6.25 -0.71
CA ASP A 32 -12.57 7.17 -1.22
C ASP A 32 -13.90 6.47 -1.57
N ASN A 33 -13.85 5.15 -1.66
CA ASN A 33 -15.01 4.29 -1.90
C ASN A 33 -15.16 3.22 -0.81
N LEU A 34 -14.82 3.57 0.43
CA LEU A 34 -14.60 2.63 1.53
C LEU A 34 -15.78 1.69 1.78
N ASP A 35 -17.02 2.18 1.78
CA ASP A 35 -18.20 1.35 2.07
C ASP A 35 -18.33 0.21 1.05
N ASN A 36 -18.10 0.48 -0.22
CA ASN A 36 -18.15 -0.54 -1.28
C ASN A 36 -16.93 -1.48 -1.22
N VAL A 37 -15.75 -0.97 -0.85
CA VAL A 37 -14.55 -1.79 -0.66
C VAL A 37 -14.73 -2.74 0.52
N LEU A 38 -15.22 -2.25 1.67
CA LEU A 38 -15.55 -3.08 2.83
C LEU A 38 -16.58 -4.15 2.48
N ARG A 39 -17.65 -3.77 1.76
CA ARG A 39 -18.66 -4.74 1.34
C ARG A 39 -18.12 -5.78 0.36
N ALA A 40 -17.28 -5.40 -0.57
CA ALA A 40 -16.64 -6.33 -1.50
C ALA A 40 -15.70 -7.30 -0.76
N THR A 41 -14.85 -6.80 0.14
CA THR A 41 -13.95 -7.65 0.94
C THR A 41 -14.70 -8.56 1.90
N GLU A 42 -15.81 -8.09 2.49
CA GLU A 42 -16.71 -8.93 3.29
C GLU A 42 -17.27 -10.11 2.47
N ILE A 43 -17.82 -9.87 1.29
CA ILE A 43 -18.36 -10.92 0.42
C ILE A 43 -17.28 -11.91 0.00
N LEU A 44 -16.07 -11.45 -0.29
CA LEU A 44 -14.95 -12.32 -0.65
C LEU A 44 -14.51 -13.22 0.52
N THR A 45 -14.67 -12.79 1.77
CA THR A 45 -14.16 -13.48 2.96
C THR A 45 -15.23 -14.25 3.74
N ALA A 46 -16.48 -13.86 3.61
CA ALA A 46 -17.60 -14.48 4.34
C ALA A 46 -17.94 -15.89 3.81
N ASP A 47 -18.44 -16.74 4.70
CA ASP A 47 -18.82 -18.11 4.37
C ASP A 47 -19.97 -18.20 3.33
N TYR A 48 -20.83 -17.20 3.28
CA TYR A 48 -21.88 -17.10 2.28
C TYR A 48 -21.38 -16.61 0.90
N GLY A 49 -20.14 -16.13 0.82
CA GLY A 49 -19.49 -15.66 -0.39
C GLY A 49 -18.44 -16.64 -0.89
N TRP A 50 -17.19 -16.16 -1.04
CA TRP A 50 -16.09 -17.01 -1.52
C TRP A 50 -15.34 -17.73 -0.40
N ALA A 51 -15.58 -17.39 0.84
CA ALA A 51 -14.91 -17.92 2.03
C ALA A 51 -13.37 -17.85 1.94
N TRP A 52 -12.85 -16.84 1.29
CA TRP A 52 -11.41 -16.64 1.19
C TRP A 52 -10.80 -16.15 2.50
N SER A 53 -9.60 -16.63 2.78
CA SER A 53 -8.84 -16.03 3.87
C SER A 53 -8.56 -14.56 3.59
N PRO A 54 -8.78 -13.64 4.55
CA PRO A 54 -8.41 -12.23 4.42
C PRO A 54 -6.94 -12.02 4.03
N LYS A 55 -6.06 -12.99 4.36
CA LYS A 55 -4.64 -13.01 3.98
C LYS A 55 -4.38 -13.05 2.47
N ARG A 56 -5.40 -13.37 1.68
CA ARG A 56 -5.32 -13.37 0.21
C ARG A 56 -5.71 -12.03 -0.41
N ILE A 57 -6.13 -11.06 0.41
CA ILE A 57 -6.62 -9.77 -0.05
C ILE A 57 -5.76 -8.66 0.53
N THR A 58 -5.27 -7.77 -0.32
CA THR A 58 -4.52 -6.58 0.08
C THR A 58 -5.22 -5.34 -0.44
N VAL A 59 -5.46 -4.37 0.44
CA VAL A 59 -6.03 -3.07 0.07
C VAL A 59 -4.96 -2.00 0.24
N SER A 60 -4.69 -1.28 -0.85
CA SER A 60 -3.74 -0.17 -0.86
C SER A 60 -4.42 1.15 -0.53
N SER A 61 -3.69 2.05 0.10
CA SER A 61 -4.14 3.42 0.38
C SER A 61 -2.97 4.38 0.48
N VAL A 62 -3.22 5.63 0.13
CA VAL A 62 -2.29 6.74 0.38
C VAL A 62 -2.32 7.23 1.84
N GLY A 63 -3.27 6.73 2.64
CA GLY A 63 -3.51 7.18 4.01
C GLY A 63 -4.56 8.29 4.07
N VAL A 64 -5.83 7.94 3.99
CA VAL A 64 -6.95 8.90 4.08
C VAL A 64 -7.45 8.97 5.51
N LYS A 65 -7.43 10.17 6.08
CA LYS A 65 -7.82 10.44 7.49
C LYS A 65 -9.20 9.85 7.81
N ASN A 66 -9.32 9.22 8.98
CA ASN A 66 -10.50 8.53 9.50
C ASN A 66 -10.93 7.28 8.69
N LYS A 67 -10.78 7.27 7.38
CA LYS A 67 -11.16 6.15 6.52
C LYS A 67 -10.19 4.97 6.65
N LEU A 68 -8.89 5.24 6.70
CA LEU A 68 -7.88 4.22 6.96
C LEU A 68 -8.11 3.56 8.33
N LYS A 69 -8.37 4.37 9.37
CA LYS A 69 -8.70 3.85 10.70
C LYS A 69 -9.91 2.93 10.65
N ARG A 70 -10.99 3.36 10.02
CA ARG A 70 -12.21 2.58 9.87
C ARG A 70 -11.95 1.26 9.11
N PHE A 71 -11.16 1.30 8.03
CA PHE A 71 -10.77 0.08 7.33
C PHE A 71 -10.01 -0.90 8.22
N LEU A 72 -9.10 -0.40 9.05
CA LEU A 72 -8.34 -1.21 10.00
C LEU A 72 -9.22 -1.84 11.09
N GLU A 73 -10.33 -1.22 11.44
CA GLU A 73 -11.27 -1.70 12.45
C GLU A 73 -12.34 -2.65 11.89
N GLU A 74 -12.71 -2.50 10.61
CA GLU A 74 -13.81 -3.25 9.98
C GLU A 74 -13.36 -4.35 9.02
N SER A 75 -12.05 -4.50 8.74
CA SER A 75 -11.53 -5.50 7.83
C SER A 75 -10.27 -6.17 8.37
N ASP A 76 -10.13 -7.48 8.14
CA ASP A 76 -8.92 -8.26 8.46
C ASP A 76 -7.97 -8.42 7.26
N CYS A 77 -8.27 -7.80 6.14
CA CYS A 77 -7.43 -7.85 4.94
C CYS A 77 -6.07 -7.18 5.16
N HIS A 78 -5.08 -7.57 4.39
CA HIS A 78 -3.77 -6.93 4.40
C HIS A 78 -3.86 -5.46 3.97
N VAL A 79 -2.93 -4.65 4.47
CA VAL A 79 -2.85 -3.21 4.18
C VAL A 79 -1.54 -2.92 3.48
N ALA A 80 -1.62 -2.15 2.39
CA ALA A 80 -0.47 -1.58 1.71
C ALA A 80 -0.58 -0.04 1.75
N ILE A 81 0.46 0.62 2.21
CA ILE A 81 0.50 2.09 2.26
C ILE A 81 1.44 2.61 1.19
N SER A 82 0.91 3.44 0.31
CA SER A 82 1.72 4.18 -0.67
C SER A 82 2.54 5.25 0.06
N MET A 83 3.78 4.92 0.41
CA MET A 83 4.68 5.85 1.08
C MET A 83 5.38 6.75 0.07
N HIS A 84 6.14 6.17 -0.83
CA HIS A 84 6.95 6.76 -1.91
C HIS A 84 7.97 7.81 -1.48
N ASP A 85 7.81 8.42 -0.33
CA ASP A 85 8.80 9.27 0.33
C ASP A 85 8.58 9.32 1.85
N PRO A 86 9.63 9.19 2.69
CA PRO A 86 9.52 9.27 4.14
C PRO A 86 9.57 10.71 4.67
N ILE A 87 9.93 11.68 3.81
CA ILE A 87 10.09 13.10 4.19
C ILE A 87 8.83 13.85 3.78
N PRO A 88 8.03 14.38 4.74
CA PRO A 88 6.72 14.96 4.44
C PRO A 88 6.72 16.05 3.36
N SER A 89 7.73 16.96 3.37
CA SER A 89 7.84 18.03 2.37
C SER A 89 8.06 17.49 0.95
N GLU A 90 8.90 16.46 0.80
CA GLU A 90 9.21 15.83 -0.48
C GLU A 90 8.05 14.94 -0.93
N ARG A 91 7.44 14.20 0.01
CA ARG A 91 6.22 13.42 -0.27
C ARG A 91 5.07 14.28 -0.78
N ALA A 92 4.91 15.50 -0.25
CA ALA A 92 3.87 16.42 -0.69
C ALA A 92 4.02 16.86 -2.15
N GLU A 93 5.24 16.84 -2.69
CA GLU A 93 5.51 17.13 -4.10
C GLU A 93 5.13 15.95 -5.01
N LEU A 94 5.38 14.72 -4.54
CA LEU A 94 5.01 13.49 -5.25
C LEU A 94 3.54 13.13 -5.08
N MET A 95 2.97 13.37 -3.89
CA MET A 95 1.65 12.91 -3.48
C MET A 95 0.88 14.00 -2.75
N PRO A 96 -0.07 14.68 -3.40
CA PRO A 96 -0.92 15.70 -2.75
C PRO A 96 -1.68 15.21 -1.51
N ALA A 97 -1.90 13.90 -1.38
CA ALA A 97 -2.54 13.27 -0.22
C ALA A 97 -1.82 13.55 1.12
N GLU A 98 -0.51 13.84 1.09
CA GLU A 98 0.26 14.23 2.28
C GLU A 98 -0.36 15.41 3.02
N ARG A 99 -1.00 16.32 2.30
CA ARG A 99 -1.66 17.51 2.88
C ARG A 99 -2.92 17.15 3.68
N GLY A 100 -3.52 16.01 3.41
CA GLY A 100 -4.71 15.53 4.11
C GLY A 100 -4.37 14.74 5.37
N MET A 101 -3.46 13.77 5.25
CA MET A 101 -2.91 12.96 6.34
C MET A 101 -1.47 12.64 6.02
N GLY A 102 -0.55 13.24 6.74
CA GLY A 102 0.89 13.08 6.55
C GLY A 102 1.35 11.66 6.87
N ILE A 103 2.46 11.23 6.23
CA ILE A 103 3.00 9.88 6.40
C ILE A 103 3.35 9.57 7.87
N GLU A 104 3.81 10.55 8.62
CA GLU A 104 4.09 10.40 10.06
C GLU A 104 2.81 10.07 10.85
N GLN A 105 1.69 10.73 10.52
CA GLN A 105 0.39 10.46 11.12
C GLN A 105 -0.16 9.09 10.72
N VAL A 106 0.06 8.67 9.47
CA VAL A 106 -0.29 7.33 8.99
C VAL A 106 0.46 6.28 9.79
N VAL A 107 1.77 6.40 9.93
CA VAL A 107 2.60 5.47 10.69
C VAL A 107 2.21 5.43 12.16
N GLU A 108 1.94 6.58 12.77
CA GLU A 108 1.49 6.64 14.16
C GLU A 108 0.13 5.97 14.38
N LEU A 109 -0.81 6.14 13.43
CA LEU A 109 -2.07 5.40 13.45
C LEU A 109 -1.83 3.88 13.39
N LEU A 110 -0.96 3.42 12.48
CA LEU A 110 -0.67 2.00 12.28
C LEU A 110 -0.04 1.34 13.51
N ARG A 111 0.69 2.08 14.35
CA ARG A 111 1.28 1.56 15.60
C ARG A 111 0.24 1.05 16.60
N ASN A 112 -1.02 1.42 16.47
CA ASN A 112 -2.10 0.97 17.34
C ASN A 112 -2.68 -0.41 16.94
N TYR A 113 -2.15 -1.04 15.86
CA TYR A 113 -2.66 -2.31 15.33
C TYR A 113 -1.58 -3.38 15.31
N ASP A 114 -1.99 -4.64 15.44
CA ASP A 114 -1.10 -5.79 15.36
C ASP A 114 -0.99 -6.29 13.91
N PHE A 115 0.23 -6.29 13.38
CA PHE A 115 0.56 -6.80 12.05
C PHE A 115 1.44 -8.06 12.08
N SER A 116 1.71 -8.60 13.27
CA SER A 116 2.61 -9.76 13.44
C SER A 116 1.97 -11.09 13.06
N HIS A 117 0.64 -11.19 13.06
CA HIS A 117 -0.08 -12.44 12.90
C HIS A 117 -1.02 -12.50 11.71
N GLN A 118 -2.26 -12.05 11.89
CA GLN A 118 -3.33 -12.20 10.91
C GLN A 118 -3.19 -11.24 9.74
N ARG A 119 -2.98 -9.97 10.05
CA ARG A 119 -2.87 -8.90 9.07
C ARG A 119 -1.40 -8.61 8.77
N ARG A 120 -1.09 -8.34 7.50
CA ARG A 120 0.22 -7.88 7.05
C ARG A 120 0.13 -6.40 6.68
N LEU A 121 1.16 -5.65 7.05
CA LEU A 121 1.39 -4.30 6.60
C LEU A 121 2.55 -4.27 5.61
N SER A 122 2.35 -3.63 4.46
CA SER A 122 3.43 -3.27 3.55
C SER A 122 3.42 -1.79 3.24
N PHE A 123 4.60 -1.26 2.92
CA PHE A 123 4.76 0.05 2.32
C PHE A 123 5.20 -0.10 0.88
N GLU A 124 4.50 0.58 -0.01
CA GLU A 124 4.83 0.64 -1.43
C GLU A 124 5.75 1.85 -1.66
N TYR A 125 6.88 1.60 -2.30
CA TYR A 125 7.91 2.62 -2.49
C TYR A 125 8.49 2.53 -3.91
N ILE A 126 8.06 3.43 -4.78
CA ILE A 126 8.64 3.59 -6.11
C ILE A 126 9.95 4.36 -5.95
N VAL A 127 11.05 3.79 -6.42
CA VAL A 127 12.37 4.42 -6.31
C VAL A 127 12.65 5.27 -7.55
N PHE A 128 12.66 6.58 -7.38
CA PHE A 128 12.94 7.56 -8.42
C PHE A 128 14.36 8.09 -8.31
N LYS A 129 15.08 8.05 -9.43
CA LYS A 129 16.47 8.50 -9.52
C LYS A 129 16.62 9.98 -9.17
N GLY A 130 17.47 10.26 -8.18
CA GLY A 130 17.78 11.63 -7.74
C GLY A 130 16.64 12.35 -7.01
N VAL A 131 15.55 11.63 -6.67
CA VAL A 131 14.40 12.17 -5.93
C VAL A 131 14.35 11.56 -4.54
N ASN A 132 14.08 10.27 -4.44
CA ASN A 132 13.85 9.56 -3.17
C ASN A 132 14.78 8.36 -2.98
N ASP A 133 15.86 8.26 -3.74
CA ASP A 133 16.79 7.11 -3.82
C ASP A 133 18.06 7.25 -2.97
N SER A 134 18.17 8.32 -2.17
CA SER A 134 19.37 8.59 -1.39
C SER A 134 19.43 7.75 -0.10
N MET A 135 20.65 7.57 0.44
CA MET A 135 20.82 6.96 1.76
C MET A 135 20.17 7.74 2.90
N GLN A 136 19.93 9.04 2.70
CA GLN A 136 19.18 9.85 3.65
C GLN A 136 17.72 9.40 3.72
N HIS A 137 17.11 9.10 2.57
CA HIS A 137 15.75 8.55 2.49
C HIS A 137 15.67 7.17 3.15
N ALA A 138 16.62 6.27 2.87
CA ALA A 138 16.67 4.96 3.50
C ALA A 138 16.76 5.05 5.05
N LYS A 139 17.61 5.95 5.56
CA LYS A 139 17.69 6.23 7.01
C LYS A 139 16.40 6.82 7.58
N ALA A 140 15.75 7.71 6.83
CA ALA A 140 14.49 8.30 7.24
C ALA A 140 13.37 7.26 7.31
N ILE A 141 13.29 6.34 6.32
CA ILE A 141 12.38 5.19 6.36
C ILE A 141 12.57 4.39 7.64
N ILE A 142 13.79 3.93 7.91
CA ILE A 142 14.09 3.11 9.09
C ILE A 142 13.69 3.82 10.38
N LYS A 143 14.02 5.10 10.49
CA LYS A 143 13.64 5.91 11.65
C LYS A 143 12.13 6.01 11.81
N LEU A 144 11.42 6.25 10.70
CA LEU A 144 9.97 6.44 10.68
C LEU A 144 9.22 5.19 11.11
N VAL A 145 9.59 4.02 10.57
CA VAL A 145 8.90 2.75 10.84
C VAL A 145 9.46 1.95 12.00
N LYS A 146 10.41 2.50 12.74
CA LYS A 146 11.06 1.80 13.85
C LYS A 146 10.06 1.20 14.83
N GLY A 147 10.16 -0.10 15.07
CA GLY A 147 9.27 -0.84 15.98
C GLY A 147 7.91 -1.21 15.40
N LEU A 148 7.69 -0.98 14.11
CA LEU A 148 6.49 -1.41 13.39
C LEU A 148 6.81 -2.67 12.59
N ASP A 149 6.02 -3.75 12.76
CA ASP A 149 6.17 -4.97 11.94
C ASP A 149 5.59 -4.69 10.55
N CYS A 150 6.46 -4.45 9.59
CA CYS A 150 6.09 -4.08 8.24
C CYS A 150 7.09 -4.60 7.21
N ARG A 151 6.67 -4.57 5.95
CA ARG A 151 7.50 -4.90 4.79
C ARG A 151 7.54 -3.73 3.83
N PHE A 152 8.59 -3.65 3.06
CA PHE A 152 8.71 -2.70 1.95
C PHE A 152 8.65 -3.45 0.63
N ASN A 153 7.78 -3.00 -0.26
CA ASN A 153 7.77 -3.38 -1.66
C ASN A 153 8.43 -2.24 -2.45
N LEU A 154 9.69 -2.45 -2.83
CA LEU A 154 10.42 -1.51 -3.66
C LEU A 154 10.01 -1.72 -5.12
N ILE A 155 9.42 -0.70 -5.71
CA ILE A 155 8.87 -0.75 -7.05
C ILE A 155 9.83 -0.04 -8.01
N ARG A 156 10.18 -0.74 -9.09
CA ARG A 156 10.95 -0.19 -10.19
C ARG A 156 10.05 0.73 -11.02
N PHE A 157 10.47 1.96 -11.21
CA PHE A 157 9.74 2.88 -12.09
C PHE A 157 10.03 2.55 -13.55
N HIS A 158 8.99 2.37 -14.33
CA HIS A 158 9.05 2.25 -15.78
C HIS A 158 8.74 3.62 -16.40
N GLN A 159 9.61 4.06 -17.32
CA GLN A 159 9.47 5.38 -17.94
C GLN A 159 8.10 5.54 -18.60
N ILE A 160 7.41 6.62 -18.25
CA ILE A 160 6.12 7.02 -18.81
C ILE A 160 6.39 8.23 -19.72
N PRO A 161 5.84 8.26 -20.95
CA PRO A 161 5.95 9.43 -21.82
C PRO A 161 5.51 10.72 -21.08
N ASP A 162 6.23 11.80 -21.34
CA ASP A 162 5.95 13.14 -20.77
C ASP A 162 6.07 13.28 -19.24
N ILE A 163 6.53 12.24 -18.55
CA ILE A 163 6.83 12.32 -17.11
C ILE A 163 8.34 12.50 -16.91
N PRO A 164 8.80 13.56 -16.22
CA PRO A 164 10.23 13.85 -16.06
C PRO A 164 10.94 12.95 -15.05
N LEU A 165 10.23 12.03 -14.39
CA LEU A 165 10.79 11.10 -13.43
C LEU A 165 11.52 9.95 -14.13
N GLN A 166 12.58 9.46 -13.51
CA GLN A 166 13.37 8.31 -14.00
C GLN A 166 13.50 7.27 -12.89
N GLY A 167 13.55 5.99 -13.31
CA GLY A 167 13.88 4.90 -12.39
C GLY A 167 15.38 4.83 -12.13
N VAL A 168 15.76 4.19 -11.03
CA VAL A 168 17.14 3.84 -10.73
C VAL A 168 17.57 2.58 -11.48
N ASP A 169 18.87 2.38 -11.65
CA ASP A 169 19.45 1.13 -12.14
C ASP A 169 19.36 0.01 -11.09
N ASP A 170 19.72 -1.20 -11.51
CA ASP A 170 19.64 -2.40 -10.67
C ASP A 170 20.57 -2.31 -9.47
N GLU A 171 21.78 -1.82 -9.67
CA GLU A 171 22.78 -1.68 -8.60
C GLU A 171 22.27 -0.76 -7.47
N LYS A 172 21.71 0.38 -7.84
CA LYS A 172 21.16 1.34 -6.89
C LYS A 172 19.95 0.77 -6.17
N MET A 173 19.07 0.05 -6.88
CA MET A 173 17.90 -0.62 -6.29
C MET A 173 18.33 -1.66 -5.27
N GLU A 174 19.35 -2.47 -5.59
CA GLU A 174 19.89 -3.49 -4.69
C GLU A 174 20.54 -2.86 -3.46
N GLN A 175 21.36 -1.83 -3.63
CA GLN A 175 21.96 -1.09 -2.51
C GLN A 175 20.91 -0.52 -1.57
N PHE A 176 19.85 0.06 -2.10
CA PHE A 176 18.75 0.62 -1.30
C PHE A 176 18.00 -0.48 -0.54
N ARG A 177 17.66 -1.58 -1.23
CA ARG A 177 17.04 -2.77 -0.64
C ARG A 177 17.87 -3.35 0.49
N ASP A 178 19.16 -3.58 0.22
CA ASP A 178 20.06 -4.26 1.17
C ASP A 178 20.25 -3.42 2.42
N TYR A 179 20.33 -2.11 2.27
CA TYR A 179 20.40 -1.21 3.41
C TYR A 179 19.13 -1.29 4.28
N LEU A 180 17.93 -1.27 3.68
CA LEU A 180 16.68 -1.42 4.42
C LEU A 180 16.54 -2.80 5.09
N THR A 181 17.09 -3.84 4.48
CA THR A 181 17.00 -5.22 5.01
C THR A 181 17.94 -5.44 6.21
N GLN A 182 19.04 -4.71 6.27
CA GLN A 182 20.05 -4.85 7.34
C GLN A 182 19.67 -4.11 8.64
N HIS A 183 18.73 -3.20 8.58
CA HIS A 183 18.36 -2.31 9.70
C HIS A 183 16.88 -2.41 10.08
#